data_4efa3af35a050de57292551c35736e9c
#
_entry.id   4efa3af35a050de57292551c35736e9c
#
_cell.length_a   1.000
_cell.length_b   1.000
_cell.length_c   1.000
_cell.angle_alpha   90.00
_cell.angle_beta   90.00
_cell.angle_gamma   90.00
#
_symmetry.space_group_name_H-M   'P 1'
#
loop_
_entity.id
_entity.type
_entity.pdbx_description
1 polymer ?
#
loop_
_entity_poly.entity_id
_entity_poly.type
_entity_poly.pdbx_seq_one_letter_code
_entity_poly.pdbx_strand_id
1 'polypeptide(L)'
;MTAVASAKTYETTALQYVYQFHNTMVDMDLMLAYQGDVSQLLTKAFSSMAEEKLSKQHEDERVKRKVFHVMVESLQNLSKHTDSLQTGTPIKPGTGIFMLGRQERCYSIVTGNAVANNRMDDLRKKLDHINGLDAAELKEFDKTTLRSSRLSEKAGAGLGLIDMARKTGSKVEFQFIPLNEHTSLFIYRLCIPRTP
;
A
#
# COMPACT_ATOMS: atom_id res chain seq x y z
N MET A 1 7.26 -41.08 22.40
CA MET A 1 6.50 -41.15 21.11
C MET A 1 5.66 -39.90 20.81
N THR A 2 5.59 -38.91 21.68
CA THR A 2 4.73 -37.71 21.55
C THR A 2 5.34 -36.54 20.73
N ALA A 3 6.68 -36.45 20.65
CA ALA A 3 7.34 -35.34 19.96
C ALA A 3 7.25 -35.41 18.42
N VAL A 4 7.23 -36.60 17.83
CA VAL A 4 7.19 -36.77 16.37
C VAL A 4 5.82 -36.42 15.80
N ALA A 5 4.73 -36.72 16.53
CA ALA A 5 3.37 -36.38 16.09
C ALA A 5 3.11 -34.86 16.12
N SER A 6 3.70 -34.14 17.12
CA SER A 6 3.60 -32.68 17.23
C SER A 6 4.35 -31.95 16.10
N ALA A 7 5.56 -32.40 15.75
CA ALA A 7 6.35 -31.84 14.66
C ALA A 7 5.66 -32.00 13.30
N LYS A 8 5.09 -33.20 13.05
CA LYS A 8 4.40 -33.49 11.78
C LYS A 8 3.12 -32.64 11.59
N THR A 9 2.39 -32.39 12.67
CA THR A 9 1.19 -31.51 12.64
C THR A 9 1.56 -30.05 12.35
N TYR A 10 2.68 -29.56 12.93
CA TYR A 10 3.15 -28.19 12.71
C TYR A 10 3.62 -27.98 11.25
N GLU A 11 4.40 -28.91 10.71
CA GLU A 11 4.83 -28.86 9.30
C GLU A 11 3.63 -28.90 8.34
N THR A 12 2.65 -29.77 8.57
CA THR A 12 1.44 -29.83 7.73
C THR A 12 0.68 -28.51 7.74
N THR A 13 0.56 -27.87 8.90
CA THR A 13 -0.12 -26.57 9.04
C THR A 13 0.63 -25.47 8.30
N ALA A 14 1.95 -25.41 8.39
CA ALA A 14 2.78 -24.43 7.68
C ALA A 14 2.63 -24.58 6.15
N LEU A 15 2.67 -25.81 5.64
CA LEU A 15 2.50 -26.08 4.22
C LEU A 15 1.09 -25.71 3.72
N GLN A 16 0.05 -25.92 4.55
CA GLN A 16 -1.30 -25.49 4.23
C GLN A 16 -1.41 -23.97 4.11
N TYR A 17 -0.80 -23.20 5.01
CA TYR A 17 -0.75 -21.73 4.90
C TYR A 17 -0.02 -21.27 3.64
N VAL A 18 1.12 -21.88 3.31
CA VAL A 18 1.84 -21.59 2.06
C VAL A 18 0.95 -21.84 0.83
N TYR A 19 0.23 -22.96 0.82
CA TYR A 19 -0.68 -23.27 -0.28
C TYR A 19 -1.85 -22.28 -0.38
N GLN A 20 -2.47 -21.91 0.75
CA GLN A 20 -3.52 -20.89 0.77
C GLN A 20 -3.01 -19.52 0.27
N PHE A 21 -1.81 -19.14 0.70
CA PHE A 21 -1.18 -17.90 0.24
C PHE A 21 -0.86 -17.95 -1.26
N HIS A 22 -0.38 -19.09 -1.76
CA HIS A 22 -0.19 -19.32 -3.20
C HIS A 22 -1.49 -19.11 -3.98
N ASN A 23 -2.59 -19.72 -3.54
CA ASN A 23 -3.89 -19.55 -4.19
C ASN A 23 -4.32 -18.06 -4.19
N THR A 24 -4.17 -17.37 -3.05
CA THR A 24 -4.44 -15.93 -2.96
C THR A 24 -3.59 -15.12 -3.95
N MET A 25 -2.30 -15.46 -4.10
CA MET A 25 -1.43 -14.79 -5.08
C MET A 25 -1.91 -15.03 -6.52
N VAL A 26 -2.36 -16.25 -6.82
CA VAL A 26 -2.91 -16.59 -8.15
C VAL A 26 -4.22 -15.86 -8.40
N ASP A 27 -5.17 -15.91 -7.46
CA ASP A 27 -6.50 -15.29 -7.59
C ASP A 27 -6.41 -13.75 -7.74
N MET A 28 -5.45 -13.14 -7.08
CA MET A 28 -5.21 -11.69 -7.16
C MET A 28 -4.26 -11.30 -8.31
N ASP A 29 -3.74 -12.28 -9.09
CA ASP A 29 -2.68 -12.08 -10.11
C ASP A 29 -1.55 -11.19 -9.57
N LEU A 30 -1.00 -11.58 -8.40
CA LEU A 30 0.03 -10.80 -7.72
C LEU A 30 1.34 -10.85 -8.51
N MET A 31 1.80 -9.69 -8.91
CA MET A 31 3.09 -9.47 -9.56
C MET A 31 4.23 -9.33 -8.54
N LEU A 32 3.95 -8.62 -7.43
CA LEU A 32 4.87 -8.37 -6.32
C LEU A 32 4.10 -8.42 -5.01
N ALA A 33 4.68 -9.05 -4.00
CA ALA A 33 4.21 -9.02 -2.62
C ALA A 33 5.40 -8.92 -1.68
N TYR A 34 5.32 -8.07 -0.67
CA TYR A 34 6.40 -7.85 0.29
C TYR A 34 5.83 -7.47 1.65
N GLN A 35 6.49 -7.95 2.68
CA GLN A 35 6.31 -7.50 4.05
C GLN A 35 7.68 -7.35 4.69
N GLY A 36 7.97 -6.17 5.21
CA GLY A 36 9.26 -5.87 5.86
C GLY A 36 9.60 -4.39 5.81
N ASP A 37 10.86 -4.08 6.09
CA ASP A 37 11.38 -2.72 6.10
C ASP A 37 11.46 -2.15 4.68
N VAL A 38 10.86 -0.98 4.46
CA VAL A 38 10.87 -0.33 3.16
C VAL A 38 12.02 0.68 3.09
N SER A 39 13.15 0.25 2.56
CA SER A 39 14.32 1.09 2.31
C SER A 39 14.34 1.69 0.91
N GLN A 40 15.21 2.68 0.67
CA GLN A 40 15.44 3.22 -0.68
C GLN A 40 16.00 2.15 -1.64
N LEU A 41 16.82 1.23 -1.14
CA LEU A 41 17.36 0.12 -1.93
C LEU A 41 16.23 -0.82 -2.40
N LEU A 42 15.31 -1.16 -1.49
CA LEU A 42 14.14 -1.96 -1.79
C LEU A 42 13.24 -1.27 -2.82
N THR A 43 13.00 0.04 -2.66
CA THR A 43 12.21 0.83 -3.61
C THR A 43 12.81 0.77 -5.01
N LYS A 44 14.13 0.90 -5.15
CA LYS A 44 14.84 0.77 -6.45
C LYS A 44 14.70 -0.65 -7.03
N ALA A 45 14.90 -1.68 -6.20
CA ALA A 45 14.78 -3.08 -6.64
C ALA A 45 13.36 -3.37 -7.15
N PHE A 46 12.33 -2.95 -6.41
CA PHE A 46 10.93 -3.14 -6.82
C PHE A 46 10.59 -2.35 -8.08
N SER A 47 11.14 -1.14 -8.23
CA SER A 47 10.97 -0.34 -9.43
C SER A 47 11.48 -1.09 -10.67
N SER A 48 12.69 -1.66 -10.60
CA SER A 48 13.26 -2.43 -11.70
C SER A 48 12.48 -3.72 -12.00
N MET A 49 12.04 -4.44 -10.95
CA MET A 49 11.23 -5.66 -11.12
C MET A 49 9.85 -5.35 -11.73
N ALA A 50 9.21 -4.26 -11.30
CA ALA A 50 7.92 -3.85 -11.85
C ALA A 50 8.07 -3.41 -13.30
N GLU A 51 9.09 -2.63 -13.64
CA GLU A 51 9.39 -2.21 -15.00
C GLU A 51 9.59 -3.41 -15.93
N GLU A 52 10.39 -4.40 -15.53
CA GLU A 52 10.57 -5.62 -16.27
C GLU A 52 9.26 -6.40 -16.48
N LYS A 53 8.46 -6.54 -15.43
CA LYS A 53 7.17 -7.25 -15.53
C LYS A 53 6.16 -6.48 -16.39
N LEU A 54 6.06 -5.16 -16.21
CA LEU A 54 5.15 -4.31 -17.00
C LEU A 54 5.55 -4.20 -18.47
N SER A 55 6.86 -4.24 -18.80
CA SER A 55 7.31 -4.22 -20.18
C SER A 55 6.87 -5.44 -20.98
N LYS A 56 6.72 -6.58 -20.31
CA LYS A 56 6.22 -7.84 -20.91
C LYS A 56 4.70 -7.84 -21.12
N GLN A 57 3.98 -6.87 -20.55
CA GLN A 57 2.54 -6.73 -20.70
C GLN A 57 2.22 -5.83 -21.90
N HIS A 58 1.23 -6.23 -22.70
CA HIS A 58 0.72 -5.42 -23.82
C HIS A 58 -0.21 -4.31 -23.29
N GLU A 59 0.32 -3.43 -22.43
CA GLU A 59 -0.41 -2.33 -21.83
C GLU A 59 0.01 -0.99 -22.46
N ASP A 60 -0.91 0.00 -22.44
CA ASP A 60 -0.58 1.36 -22.85
C ASP A 60 0.53 1.95 -21.95
N GLU A 61 1.47 2.66 -22.56
CA GLU A 61 2.60 3.29 -21.85
C GLU A 61 2.15 4.32 -20.79
N ARG A 62 0.96 4.91 -20.95
CA ARG A 62 0.38 5.81 -19.94
C ARG A 62 -0.03 5.03 -18.70
N VAL A 63 -0.60 3.83 -18.89
CA VAL A 63 -0.98 2.94 -17.77
C VAL A 63 0.28 2.50 -17.03
N LYS A 64 1.31 2.02 -17.74
CA LYS A 64 2.59 1.61 -17.14
C LYS A 64 3.20 2.74 -16.31
N ARG A 65 3.25 3.97 -16.84
CA ARG A 65 3.74 5.15 -16.12
C ARG A 65 2.92 5.48 -14.86
N LYS A 66 1.59 5.36 -14.92
CA LYS A 66 0.72 5.56 -13.75
C LYS A 66 1.00 4.51 -12.67
N VAL A 67 1.07 3.22 -13.07
CA VAL A 67 1.37 2.12 -12.14
C VAL A 67 2.72 2.36 -11.45
N PHE A 68 3.75 2.67 -12.23
CA PHE A 68 5.09 2.95 -11.71
C PHE A 68 5.09 4.12 -10.72
N HIS A 69 4.44 5.24 -11.08
CA HIS A 69 4.36 6.41 -10.21
C HIS A 69 3.66 6.10 -8.89
N VAL A 70 2.47 5.50 -8.95
CA VAL A 70 1.69 5.16 -7.74
C VAL A 70 2.44 4.16 -6.86
N MET A 71 3.14 3.19 -7.47
CA MET A 71 3.99 2.24 -6.75
C MET A 71 5.12 2.94 -5.99
N VAL A 72 5.86 3.83 -6.64
CA VAL A 72 6.98 4.55 -6.01
C VAL A 72 6.48 5.43 -4.87
N GLU A 73 5.40 6.19 -5.06
CA GLU A 73 4.78 7.00 -4.02
C GLU A 73 4.29 6.13 -2.84
N SER A 74 3.68 4.98 -3.12
CA SER A 74 3.22 4.04 -2.09
C SER A 74 4.38 3.51 -1.24
N LEU A 75 5.49 3.12 -1.87
CA LEU A 75 6.69 2.64 -1.18
C LEU A 75 7.35 3.77 -0.37
N GLN A 76 7.40 4.99 -0.91
CA GLN A 76 7.92 6.15 -0.17
C GLN A 76 7.05 6.51 1.03
N ASN A 77 5.73 6.41 0.90
CA ASN A 77 4.81 6.61 2.02
C ASN A 77 5.03 5.57 3.12
N LEU A 78 5.20 4.30 2.76
CA LEU A 78 5.57 3.27 3.73
C LEU A 78 6.88 3.61 4.43
N SER A 79 7.92 3.97 3.70
CA SER A 79 9.22 4.34 4.27
C SER A 79 9.14 5.53 5.24
N LYS A 80 8.32 6.54 4.92
CA LYS A 80 8.20 7.76 5.74
C LYS A 80 7.35 7.58 7.01
N HIS A 81 6.39 6.67 7.00
CA HIS A 81 5.36 6.59 8.05
C HIS A 81 5.52 5.40 9.00
N THR A 82 6.53 4.59 8.80
CA THR A 82 6.82 3.41 9.63
C THR A 82 7.68 3.70 10.87
N ASP A 83 8.30 4.90 10.97
CA ASP A 83 9.30 5.20 12.02
C ASP A 83 8.72 5.61 13.38
N SER A 84 7.40 5.75 13.53
CA SER A 84 6.83 6.47 14.68
C SER A 84 6.06 5.61 15.68
N LEU A 85 6.12 4.28 15.62
CA LEU A 85 5.36 3.41 16.52
C LEU A 85 6.15 2.97 17.74
N GLN A 86 5.52 3.15 18.91
CA GLN A 86 6.06 2.66 20.19
C GLN A 86 6.10 1.12 20.23
N THR A 87 7.10 0.60 20.92
CA THR A 87 7.33 -0.83 21.18
C THR A 87 6.09 -1.50 21.79
N GLY A 88 5.72 -2.66 21.28
CA GLY A 88 4.60 -3.48 21.81
C GLY A 88 3.57 -3.92 20.76
N THR A 89 3.78 -3.59 19.49
CA THR A 89 2.94 -4.09 18.40
C THR A 89 3.48 -5.40 17.82
N PRO A 90 2.64 -6.33 17.34
CA PRO A 90 3.11 -7.53 16.63
C PRO A 90 3.79 -7.18 15.30
N ILE A 91 3.62 -5.97 14.79
CA ILE A 91 4.31 -5.44 13.61
C ILE A 91 5.47 -4.58 14.10
N LYS A 92 6.69 -4.95 13.74
CA LYS A 92 7.89 -4.16 14.09
C LYS A 92 7.77 -2.74 13.52
N PRO A 93 8.21 -1.71 14.25
CA PRO A 93 8.34 -0.37 13.68
C PRO A 93 9.16 -0.45 12.38
N GLY A 94 8.77 0.31 11.36
CA GLY A 94 9.45 0.27 10.07
C GLY A 94 8.91 -0.77 9.07
N THR A 95 8.09 -1.74 9.51
CA THR A 95 7.55 -2.76 8.63
C THR A 95 6.29 -2.32 7.90
N GLY A 96 6.31 -2.42 6.58
CA GLY A 96 5.14 -2.21 5.73
C GLY A 96 4.75 -3.46 4.95
N ILE A 97 3.50 -3.50 4.52
CA ILE A 97 3.00 -4.46 3.54
C ILE A 97 2.85 -3.72 2.22
N PHE A 98 3.34 -4.32 1.15
CA PHE A 98 3.17 -3.82 -0.21
C PHE A 98 2.80 -4.96 -1.13
N MET A 99 1.76 -4.76 -1.97
CA MET A 99 1.36 -5.70 -3.00
C MET A 99 1.04 -4.95 -4.29
N LEU A 100 1.46 -5.50 -5.42
CA LEU A 100 1.09 -5.08 -6.76
C LEU A 100 0.47 -6.28 -7.47
N GLY A 101 -0.78 -6.19 -7.87
CA GLY A 101 -1.50 -7.20 -8.63
C GLY A 101 -2.03 -6.63 -9.94
N ARG A 102 -2.19 -7.51 -10.94
CA ARG A 102 -2.84 -7.21 -12.21
C ARG A 102 -4.20 -7.86 -12.25
N GLN A 103 -5.24 -7.07 -12.24
CA GLN A 103 -6.61 -7.54 -12.37
C GLN A 103 -7.14 -7.29 -13.79
N GLU A 104 -8.28 -7.86 -14.12
CA GLU A 104 -8.88 -7.73 -15.46
C GLU A 104 -9.02 -6.25 -15.88
N ARG A 105 -9.52 -5.39 -14.99
CA ARG A 105 -9.84 -3.99 -15.28
C ARG A 105 -8.83 -2.99 -14.77
N CYS A 106 -7.97 -3.36 -13.82
CA CYS A 106 -7.01 -2.45 -13.23
C CYS A 106 -5.77 -3.14 -12.69
N TYR A 107 -4.70 -2.37 -12.50
CA TYR A 107 -3.62 -2.73 -11.59
C TYR A 107 -4.01 -2.30 -10.17
N SER A 108 -3.89 -3.22 -9.23
CA SER A 108 -4.20 -3.00 -7.83
C SER A 108 -2.91 -2.83 -7.03
N ILE A 109 -2.75 -1.70 -6.35
CA ILE A 109 -1.67 -1.49 -5.39
C ILE A 109 -2.30 -1.46 -4.01
N VAL A 110 -1.84 -2.37 -3.14
CA VAL A 110 -2.26 -2.45 -1.74
C VAL A 110 -1.05 -2.16 -0.87
N THR A 111 -1.25 -1.31 0.13
CA THR A 111 -0.24 -1.08 1.16
C THR A 111 -0.86 -1.20 2.54
N GLY A 112 -0.02 -1.56 3.51
CA GLY A 112 -0.43 -1.61 4.90
C GLY A 112 0.73 -1.24 5.83
N ASN A 113 0.45 -0.43 6.83
CA ASN A 113 1.39 -0.10 7.90
C ASN A 113 0.64 0.13 9.21
N ALA A 114 1.34 -0.04 10.31
CA ALA A 114 0.76 0.25 11.61
C ALA A 114 0.64 1.76 11.83
N VAL A 115 -0.48 2.21 12.44
CA VAL A 115 -0.74 3.61 12.81
C VAL A 115 -1.24 3.68 14.23
N ALA A 116 -0.93 4.77 14.94
CA ALA A 116 -1.45 5.01 16.27
C ALA A 116 -2.96 5.31 16.21
N ASN A 117 -3.74 4.73 17.14
CA ASN A 117 -5.19 4.85 17.15
C ASN A 117 -5.68 6.31 17.26
N ASN A 118 -4.92 7.18 17.94
CA ASN A 118 -5.25 8.61 18.05
C ASN A 118 -5.12 9.39 16.71
N ARG A 119 -4.52 8.79 15.68
CA ARG A 119 -4.40 9.39 14.34
C ARG A 119 -5.44 8.88 13.35
N MET A 120 -6.19 7.84 13.73
CA MET A 120 -7.12 7.16 12.80
C MET A 120 -8.24 8.07 12.32
N ASP A 121 -8.85 8.85 13.23
CA ASP A 121 -10.00 9.71 12.89
C ASP A 121 -9.61 10.82 11.90
N ASP A 122 -8.44 11.42 12.10
CA ASP A 122 -7.95 12.46 11.19
C ASP A 122 -7.60 11.88 9.82
N LEU A 123 -6.99 10.68 9.80
CA LEU A 123 -6.66 10.00 8.55
C LEU A 123 -7.93 9.56 7.80
N ARG A 124 -8.93 9.05 8.53
CA ARG A 124 -10.25 8.68 7.99
C ARG A 124 -10.94 9.89 7.36
N LYS A 125 -11.08 10.98 8.13
CA LYS A 125 -11.71 12.22 7.63
C LYS A 125 -11.04 12.73 6.36
N LYS A 126 -9.71 12.66 6.31
CA LYS A 126 -8.94 13.07 5.14
C LYS A 126 -9.20 12.19 3.93
N LEU A 127 -9.23 10.86 4.11
CA LEU A 127 -9.50 9.91 3.03
C LEU A 127 -10.95 10.01 2.54
N ASP A 128 -11.90 10.16 3.45
CA ASP A 128 -13.31 10.38 3.11
C ASP A 128 -13.49 11.69 2.32
N HIS A 129 -12.78 12.76 2.73
CA HIS A 129 -12.78 14.02 1.98
C HIS A 129 -12.20 13.83 0.57
N ILE A 130 -11.02 13.21 0.41
CA ILE A 130 -10.41 12.90 -0.89
C ILE A 130 -11.38 12.08 -1.76
N ASN A 131 -12.04 11.09 -1.19
CA ASN A 131 -12.99 10.23 -1.90
C ASN A 131 -14.32 10.94 -2.26
N GLY A 132 -14.63 12.04 -1.61
CA GLY A 132 -15.81 12.85 -1.87
C GLY A 132 -15.62 13.88 -3.00
N LEU A 133 -14.38 14.22 -3.34
CA LEU A 133 -14.06 15.20 -4.36
C LEU A 133 -14.20 14.63 -5.78
N ASP A 134 -14.68 15.46 -6.70
CA ASP A 134 -14.61 15.16 -8.12
C ASP A 134 -13.19 15.41 -8.69
N ALA A 135 -12.98 15.10 -9.97
CA ALA A 135 -11.67 15.21 -10.61
C ALA A 135 -11.14 16.66 -10.66
N ALA A 136 -12.02 17.66 -10.81
CA ALA A 136 -11.64 19.07 -10.86
C ALA A 136 -11.32 19.60 -9.45
N GLU A 137 -12.14 19.27 -8.48
CA GLU A 137 -11.96 19.59 -7.07
C GLU A 137 -10.68 18.95 -6.52
N LEU A 138 -10.44 17.67 -6.84
CA LEU A 138 -9.24 16.95 -6.42
C LEU A 138 -7.96 17.57 -6.99
N LYS A 139 -8.01 18.05 -8.24
CA LYS A 139 -6.89 18.77 -8.86
C LYS A 139 -6.59 20.10 -8.17
N GLU A 140 -7.63 20.82 -7.77
CA GLU A 140 -7.45 22.11 -7.07
C GLU A 140 -7.00 21.89 -5.62
N PHE A 141 -7.54 20.87 -4.96
CA PHE A 141 -7.13 20.47 -3.62
C PHE A 141 -5.65 20.05 -3.57
N ASP A 142 -5.18 19.30 -4.56
CA ASP A 142 -3.76 18.92 -4.70
C ASP A 142 -2.86 20.16 -4.82
N LYS A 143 -3.23 21.12 -5.70
CA LYS A 143 -2.46 22.38 -5.87
C LYS A 143 -2.42 23.23 -4.61
N THR A 144 -3.56 23.40 -3.93
CA THR A 144 -3.64 24.23 -2.72
C THR A 144 -2.86 23.59 -1.57
N THR A 145 -2.94 22.27 -1.43
CA THR A 145 -2.20 21.54 -0.41
C THR A 145 -0.69 21.56 -0.68
N LEU A 146 -0.26 21.45 -1.94
CA LEU A 146 1.16 21.63 -2.33
C LEU A 146 1.71 23.03 -2.01
N ARG A 147 0.90 24.08 -2.19
CA ARG A 147 1.30 25.45 -1.86
C ARG A 147 1.44 25.64 -0.36
N SER A 148 0.49 25.14 0.43
CA SER A 148 0.53 25.24 1.90
C SER A 148 1.64 24.40 2.52
N SER A 149 1.98 23.25 1.96
CA SER A 149 3.04 22.37 2.46
C SER A 149 4.45 22.94 2.28
N ARG A 150 4.66 23.78 1.26
CA ARG A 150 5.93 24.51 1.07
C ARG A 150 6.16 25.58 2.14
N LEU A 151 5.11 25.98 2.85
CA LEU A 151 5.15 27.02 3.90
C LEU A 151 5.22 26.43 5.31
N SER A 152 5.06 25.12 5.49
CA SER A 152 5.13 24.47 6.81
C SER A 152 5.76 23.07 6.74
N GLU A 153 6.77 22.83 7.57
CA GLU A 153 7.45 21.52 7.67
C GLU A 153 6.53 20.36 8.11
N LYS A 154 5.37 20.66 8.69
CA LYS A 154 4.39 19.66 9.16
C LYS A 154 3.35 19.22 8.12
N ALA A 155 3.27 19.87 6.97
CA ALA A 155 2.17 19.66 6.01
C ALA A 155 2.40 18.50 5.01
N GLY A 156 3.51 17.78 5.07
CA GLY A 156 3.84 16.71 4.13
C GLY A 156 3.02 15.42 4.28
N ALA A 157 2.37 15.21 5.43
CA ALA A 157 1.61 13.98 5.68
C ALA A 157 0.28 13.97 4.89
N GLY A 158 0.25 13.16 3.83
CA GLY A 158 -0.94 12.90 3.02
C GLY A 158 -0.99 13.57 1.64
N LEU A 159 0.04 14.33 1.24
CA LEU A 159 0.19 14.83 -0.13
C LEU A 159 0.24 13.66 -1.14
N GLY A 160 0.98 12.61 -0.81
CA GLY A 160 1.10 11.43 -1.68
C GLY A 160 -0.24 10.76 -1.95
N LEU A 161 -1.13 10.66 -0.95
CA LEU A 161 -2.47 10.07 -1.13
C LEU A 161 -3.35 10.90 -2.08
N ILE A 162 -3.30 12.24 -1.97
CA ILE A 162 -4.03 13.15 -2.85
C ILE A 162 -3.53 13.00 -4.30
N ASP A 163 -2.21 13.07 -4.51
CA ASP A 163 -1.61 12.93 -5.84
C ASP A 163 -1.90 11.56 -6.46
N MET A 164 -1.81 10.48 -5.68
CA MET A 164 -2.14 9.14 -6.14
C MET A 164 -3.63 9.00 -6.51
N ALA A 165 -4.55 9.49 -5.69
CA ALA A 165 -5.99 9.50 -5.98
C ALA A 165 -6.28 10.29 -7.27
N ARG A 166 -5.68 11.48 -7.43
CA ARG A 166 -5.81 12.30 -8.63
C ARG A 166 -5.29 11.60 -9.88
N LYS A 167 -4.14 10.92 -9.80
CA LYS A 167 -3.52 10.23 -10.94
C LYS A 167 -4.23 8.96 -11.34
N THR A 168 -4.77 8.24 -10.38
CA THR A 168 -5.54 7.02 -10.65
C THR A 168 -6.94 7.34 -11.17
N GLY A 169 -7.53 8.45 -10.74
CA GLY A 169 -8.93 8.77 -10.96
C GLY A 169 -9.88 7.81 -10.24
N SER A 170 -9.38 7.04 -9.29
CA SER A 170 -10.13 6.06 -8.52
C SER A 170 -10.17 6.44 -7.05
N LYS A 171 -11.25 6.05 -6.36
CA LYS A 171 -11.35 6.22 -4.91
C LYS A 171 -10.30 5.38 -4.21
N VAL A 172 -9.82 5.87 -3.07
CA VAL A 172 -8.94 5.12 -2.16
C VAL A 172 -9.82 4.22 -1.30
N GLU A 173 -9.75 2.91 -1.51
CA GLU A 173 -10.35 1.95 -0.60
C GLU A 173 -9.43 1.82 0.62
N PHE A 174 -9.97 1.84 1.83
CA PHE A 174 -9.15 1.73 3.04
C PHE A 174 -9.85 1.06 4.20
N GLN A 175 -9.04 0.51 5.10
CA GLN A 175 -9.50 -0.14 6.32
C GLN A 175 -8.51 0.06 7.46
N PHE A 176 -9.02 0.14 8.70
CA PHE A 176 -8.24 0.06 9.93
C PHE A 176 -8.60 -1.22 10.66
N ILE A 177 -7.60 -2.06 10.93
CA ILE A 177 -7.76 -3.32 11.65
C ILE A 177 -7.05 -3.15 13.00
N PRO A 178 -7.78 -3.20 14.14
CA PRO A 178 -7.16 -3.08 15.46
C PRO A 178 -6.11 -4.16 15.68
N LEU A 179 -4.91 -3.78 16.12
CA LEU A 179 -3.85 -4.70 16.52
C LEU A 179 -3.75 -4.80 18.05
N ASN A 180 -3.97 -3.69 18.73
CA ASN A 180 -4.05 -3.56 20.20
C ASN A 180 -4.75 -2.24 20.56
N GLU A 181 -4.77 -1.91 21.87
CA GLU A 181 -5.44 -0.70 22.41
C GLU A 181 -4.86 0.63 21.85
N HIS A 182 -3.62 0.64 21.38
CA HIS A 182 -2.91 1.84 20.94
C HIS A 182 -2.65 1.91 19.44
N THR A 183 -2.78 0.79 18.72
CA THR A 183 -2.30 0.67 17.35
C THR A 183 -3.25 -0.14 16.50
N SER A 184 -3.47 0.31 15.27
CA SER A 184 -4.20 -0.40 14.22
C SER A 184 -3.34 -0.58 12.96
N LEU A 185 -3.59 -1.63 12.22
CA LEU A 185 -3.07 -1.79 10.86
C LEU A 185 -3.96 -0.97 9.92
N PHE A 186 -3.39 0.06 9.32
CA PHE A 186 -4.00 0.82 8.25
C PHE A 186 -3.65 0.17 6.92
N ILE A 187 -4.65 -0.27 6.18
CA ILE A 187 -4.52 -0.83 4.84
C ILE A 187 -5.26 0.07 3.88
N TYR A 188 -4.65 0.38 2.73
CA TYR A 188 -5.36 1.01 1.63
C TYR A 188 -5.04 0.33 0.30
N ARG A 189 -5.99 0.45 -0.62
CA ARG A 189 -5.91 -0.05 -1.98
C ARG A 189 -6.19 1.07 -2.97
N LEU A 190 -5.38 1.12 -4.03
CA LEU A 190 -5.57 1.96 -5.20
C LEU A 190 -5.73 1.10 -6.44
N CYS A 191 -6.72 1.43 -7.25
CA CYS A 191 -6.99 0.78 -8.53
C CYS A 191 -6.56 1.74 -9.65
N ILE A 192 -5.63 1.32 -10.50
CA ILE A 192 -5.16 2.05 -11.67
C ILE A 192 -5.85 1.43 -12.89
N PRO A 193 -6.84 2.08 -13.52
CA PRO A 193 -7.53 1.52 -14.68
C PRO A 193 -6.57 1.15 -15.81
N ARG A 194 -6.80 0.00 -16.45
CA ARG A 194 -6.01 -0.50 -17.59
C ARG A 194 -6.42 0.13 -18.90
N THR A 195 -7.62 0.66 -18.96
CA THR A 195 -8.04 1.53 -20.08
C THR A 195 -7.69 2.97 -19.75
N PRO A 196 -7.04 3.71 -20.66
CA PRO A 196 -6.63 5.09 -20.43
C PRO A 196 -7.81 6.05 -20.27
#